data_6e3a9d63b45f92a412182ae5a33be396
#
_entry.id   6e3a9d63b45f92a412182ae5a33be396
#
_cell.length_a   1.000
_cell.length_b   1.000
_cell.length_c   1.000
_cell.angle_alpha   90.00
_cell.angle_beta   90.00
_cell.angle_gamma   90.00
#
_symmetry.space_group_name_H-M   'P 1'
#
loop_
_entity.id
_entity.type
_entity.pdbx_description
1 polymer ?
#
loop_
_entity_poly.entity_id
_entity_poly.type
_entity_poly.pdbx_seq_one_letter_code
_entity_poly.pdbx_strand_id
1 'polypeptide(L)'
;MNVMIVDDEEKLVKILKFYFEKEGFNVFEALNGEDAIKKCDSNKIDLVILDWMIPKLNGIEVCKYIKENMNTKVLMLTAKTQTEDELGALGIGADEYVKKHFDLRVLIMRAKKLLNIDKDVTFRDIRINFNDKKVYRNNQILNLTKIEFDLLSCFVKNKGIILSRDKIISLVWGIDYEGDYRTVDNHIRRLRVKIGENSIKTYRGIGYSLEVDLN
;
A
#
# COMPACT_ATOMS: atom_id res chain seq x y z
N MET A 1 -5.21 0.05 5.49
CA MET A 1 -5.94 -0.88 4.61
C MET A 1 -5.15 -2.14 4.45
N ASN A 2 -5.83 -3.27 4.43
CA ASN A 2 -5.23 -4.60 4.37
C ASN A 2 -5.29 -5.14 2.94
N VAL A 3 -4.14 -5.47 2.38
CA VAL A 3 -4.02 -6.08 1.05
C VAL A 3 -3.48 -7.49 1.22
N MET A 4 -4.08 -8.46 0.57
CA MET A 4 -3.54 -9.81 0.49
C MET A 4 -2.95 -10.05 -0.90
N ILE A 5 -1.78 -10.66 -0.94
CA ILE A 5 -1.10 -11.07 -2.18
C ILE A 5 -1.11 -12.59 -2.21
N VAL A 6 -1.66 -13.16 -3.28
CA VAL A 6 -1.83 -14.60 -3.47
C VAL A 6 -1.17 -15.00 -4.79
N ASP A 7 -0.04 -15.65 -4.72
CA ASP A 7 0.74 -16.15 -5.86
C ASP A 7 1.66 -17.26 -5.36
N ASP A 8 1.90 -18.32 -6.11
CA ASP A 8 2.79 -19.42 -5.74
C ASP A 8 4.28 -19.08 -5.94
N GLU A 9 4.57 -18.01 -6.67
CA GLU A 9 5.93 -17.49 -6.85
C GLU A 9 6.35 -16.61 -5.65
N GLU A 10 7.01 -17.21 -4.64
CA GLU A 10 7.44 -16.49 -3.43
C GLU A 10 8.25 -15.21 -3.70
N LYS A 11 9.07 -15.21 -4.78
CA LYS A 11 9.87 -14.03 -5.13
C LYS A 11 8.97 -12.85 -5.53
N LEU A 12 7.95 -13.12 -6.34
CA LEU A 12 6.98 -12.10 -6.75
C LEU A 12 6.19 -11.60 -5.55
N VAL A 13 5.74 -12.51 -4.67
CA VAL A 13 5.03 -12.14 -3.43
C VAL A 13 5.87 -11.19 -2.57
N LYS A 14 7.16 -11.50 -2.35
CA LYS A 14 8.08 -10.65 -1.56
C LYS A 14 8.27 -9.26 -2.20
N ILE A 15 8.41 -9.20 -3.53
CA ILE A 15 8.54 -7.93 -4.26
C ILE A 15 7.27 -7.11 -4.12
N LEU A 16 6.10 -7.70 -4.39
CA LEU A 16 4.82 -7.02 -4.27
C LEU A 16 4.58 -6.54 -2.84
N LYS A 17 4.83 -7.39 -1.85
CA LYS A 17 4.72 -7.03 -0.44
C LYS A 17 5.53 -5.77 -0.13
N PHE A 18 6.81 -5.75 -0.47
CA PHE A 18 7.68 -4.60 -0.23
C PHE A 18 7.10 -3.31 -0.82
N TYR A 19 6.65 -3.36 -2.08
CA TYR A 19 6.11 -2.16 -2.73
C TYR A 19 4.76 -1.73 -2.16
N PHE A 20 3.87 -2.66 -1.81
CA PHE A 20 2.59 -2.34 -1.18
C PHE A 20 2.77 -1.82 0.25
N GLU A 21 3.70 -2.37 1.04
CA GLU A 21 4.05 -1.81 2.36
C GLU A 21 4.62 -0.40 2.25
N LYS A 22 5.46 -0.12 1.25
CA LYS A 22 5.97 1.22 0.96
C LYS A 22 4.85 2.23 0.66
N GLU A 23 3.75 1.77 0.08
CA GLU A 23 2.54 2.55 -0.17
C GLU A 23 1.61 2.67 1.06
N GLY A 24 2.00 2.10 2.20
CA GLY A 24 1.28 2.20 3.48
C GLY A 24 0.18 1.16 3.66
N PHE A 25 0.19 0.07 2.88
CA PHE A 25 -0.70 -1.06 3.09
C PHE A 25 -0.15 -2.01 4.15
N ASN A 26 -1.04 -2.62 4.91
CA ASN A 26 -0.73 -3.81 5.69
C ASN A 26 -0.89 -5.03 4.78
N VAL A 27 0.17 -5.81 4.59
CA VAL A 27 0.19 -6.87 3.58
C VAL A 27 0.16 -8.25 4.21
N PHE A 28 -0.79 -9.06 3.75
CA PHE A 28 -0.91 -10.48 4.00
C PHE A 28 -0.44 -11.24 2.76
N GLU A 29 0.12 -12.43 2.97
CA GLU A 29 0.66 -13.28 1.91
C GLU A 29 -0.01 -14.64 1.95
N ALA A 30 -0.27 -15.24 0.79
CA ALA A 30 -0.68 -16.63 0.66
C ALA A 30 -0.05 -17.24 -0.60
N LEU A 31 0.41 -18.49 -0.52
CA LEU A 31 1.06 -19.20 -1.63
C LEU A 31 0.14 -20.22 -2.31
N ASN A 32 -1.11 -20.31 -1.89
CA ASN A 32 -2.14 -21.18 -2.47
C ASN A 32 -3.54 -20.71 -2.09
N GLY A 33 -4.56 -21.23 -2.80
CA GLY A 33 -5.93 -20.78 -2.64
C GLY A 33 -6.58 -21.14 -1.27
N GLU A 34 -6.24 -22.29 -0.68
CA GLU A 34 -6.78 -22.66 0.64
C GLU A 34 -6.29 -21.71 1.75
N ASP A 35 -4.98 -21.38 1.73
CA ASP A 35 -4.38 -20.44 2.69
C ASP A 35 -4.96 -19.03 2.50
N ALA A 36 -5.22 -18.64 1.25
CA ALA A 36 -5.84 -17.36 0.93
C ALA A 36 -7.26 -17.26 1.55
N ILE A 37 -8.11 -18.25 1.35
CA ILE A 37 -9.47 -18.27 1.94
C ILE A 37 -9.39 -18.23 3.46
N LYS A 38 -8.59 -19.11 4.08
CA LYS A 38 -8.43 -19.15 5.53
C LYS A 38 -8.00 -17.81 6.12
N LYS A 39 -7.10 -17.09 5.45
CA LYS A 39 -6.66 -15.77 5.89
C LYS A 39 -7.72 -14.70 5.67
N CYS A 40 -8.51 -14.77 4.60
CA CYS A 40 -9.65 -13.89 4.36
C CYS A 40 -10.72 -14.06 5.45
N ASP A 41 -11.02 -15.30 5.85
CA ASP A 41 -12.01 -15.58 6.91
C ASP A 41 -11.56 -15.06 8.28
N SER A 42 -10.24 -15.09 8.54
CA SER A 42 -9.66 -14.70 9.84
C SER A 42 -9.29 -13.23 9.94
N ASN A 43 -9.25 -12.49 8.84
CA ASN A 43 -8.80 -11.12 8.80
C ASN A 43 -9.70 -10.26 7.91
N LYS A 44 -9.87 -9.00 8.28
CA LYS A 44 -10.52 -8.04 7.38
C LYS A 44 -9.54 -7.67 6.26
N ILE A 45 -9.77 -8.19 5.07
CA ILE A 45 -8.99 -7.86 3.86
C ILE A 45 -9.81 -6.90 3.00
N ASP A 46 -9.19 -5.78 2.59
CA ASP A 46 -9.84 -4.76 1.75
C ASP A 46 -9.65 -5.05 0.25
N LEU A 47 -8.49 -5.64 -0.12
CA LEU A 47 -8.15 -6.02 -1.50
C LEU A 47 -7.36 -7.32 -1.52
N VAL A 48 -7.69 -8.21 -2.45
CA VAL A 48 -6.89 -9.39 -2.79
C VAL A 48 -6.28 -9.19 -4.19
N ILE A 49 -4.96 -9.29 -4.30
CA ILE A 49 -4.22 -9.41 -5.54
C ILE A 49 -3.99 -10.90 -5.73
N LEU A 50 -4.61 -11.48 -6.75
CA LEU A 50 -4.79 -12.92 -6.86
C LEU A 50 -4.29 -13.43 -8.21
N ASP A 51 -3.29 -14.30 -8.18
CA ASP A 51 -2.93 -15.00 -9.39
C ASP A 51 -4.01 -15.99 -9.81
N TRP A 52 -4.20 -16.10 -11.10
CA TRP A 52 -5.12 -17.04 -11.72
C TRP A 52 -4.70 -18.49 -11.46
N MET A 53 -3.40 -18.78 -11.62
CA MET A 53 -2.86 -20.15 -11.55
C MET A 53 -2.11 -20.36 -10.26
N ILE A 54 -2.84 -20.73 -9.21
CA ILE A 54 -2.27 -21.09 -7.91
C ILE A 54 -2.64 -22.54 -7.54
N PRO A 55 -1.81 -23.23 -6.74
CA PRO A 55 -2.06 -24.61 -6.35
C PRO A 55 -3.22 -24.75 -5.37
N LYS A 56 -3.75 -25.97 -5.27
CA LYS A 56 -4.86 -26.45 -4.45
C LYS A 56 -6.21 -25.95 -4.97
N LEU A 57 -6.64 -24.74 -4.58
CA LEU A 57 -7.78 -24.05 -5.18
C LEU A 57 -7.25 -23.02 -6.18
N ASN A 58 -7.79 -23.02 -7.40
CA ASN A 58 -7.36 -22.07 -8.42
C ASN A 58 -7.90 -20.65 -8.11
N GLY A 59 -7.29 -19.63 -8.76
CA GLY A 59 -7.66 -18.25 -8.48
C GLY A 59 -9.12 -17.90 -8.78
N ILE A 60 -9.76 -18.60 -9.72
CA ILE A 60 -11.19 -18.42 -10.04
C ILE A 60 -12.06 -18.86 -8.86
N GLU A 61 -11.78 -20.03 -8.30
CA GLU A 61 -12.54 -20.57 -7.16
C GLU A 61 -12.38 -19.68 -5.93
N VAL A 62 -11.16 -19.18 -5.68
CA VAL A 62 -10.89 -18.22 -4.59
C VAL A 62 -11.62 -16.90 -4.84
N CYS A 63 -11.59 -16.35 -6.06
CA CYS A 63 -12.31 -15.13 -6.41
C CYS A 63 -13.80 -15.28 -6.18
N LYS A 64 -14.41 -16.37 -6.69
CA LYS A 64 -15.83 -16.66 -6.52
C LYS A 64 -16.20 -16.73 -5.03
N TYR A 65 -15.44 -17.48 -4.24
CA TYR A 65 -15.66 -17.57 -2.79
C TYR A 65 -15.66 -16.21 -2.12
N ILE A 66 -14.66 -15.37 -2.41
CA ILE A 66 -14.53 -14.03 -1.84
C ILE A 66 -15.73 -13.16 -2.24
N LYS A 67 -16.13 -13.19 -3.50
CA LYS A 67 -17.24 -12.35 -4.01
C LYS A 67 -18.61 -12.77 -3.48
N GLU A 68 -18.81 -14.05 -3.19
CA GLU A 68 -20.04 -14.57 -2.61
C GLU A 68 -20.14 -14.33 -1.09
N ASN A 69 -19.02 -14.31 -0.38
CA ASN A 69 -19.03 -14.30 1.08
C ASN A 69 -18.50 -13.00 1.71
N MET A 70 -17.85 -12.12 0.94
CA MET A 70 -17.14 -10.95 1.47
C MET A 70 -17.32 -9.72 0.59
N ASN A 71 -17.21 -8.54 1.20
CA ASN A 71 -17.17 -7.27 0.46
C ASN A 71 -15.70 -6.84 0.18
N THR A 72 -14.87 -7.81 -0.21
CA THR A 72 -13.45 -7.60 -0.51
C THR A 72 -13.28 -7.33 -2.01
N LYS A 73 -12.43 -6.38 -2.37
CA LYS A 73 -12.06 -6.12 -3.76
C LYS A 73 -11.10 -7.21 -4.24
N VAL A 74 -11.23 -7.63 -5.51
CA VAL A 74 -10.36 -8.63 -6.12
C VAL A 74 -9.75 -8.08 -7.41
N LEU A 75 -8.42 -8.05 -7.45
CA LEU A 75 -7.63 -7.74 -8.63
C LEU A 75 -6.91 -9.03 -9.08
N MET A 76 -7.32 -9.56 -10.22
CA MET A 76 -6.74 -10.78 -10.77
C MET A 76 -5.45 -10.49 -11.53
N LEU A 77 -4.41 -11.31 -11.30
CA LEU A 77 -3.21 -11.37 -12.14
C LEU A 77 -3.35 -12.55 -13.12
N THR A 78 -3.10 -12.33 -14.40
CA THR A 78 -3.22 -13.39 -15.40
C THR A 78 -2.06 -13.39 -16.38
N ALA A 79 -1.54 -14.55 -16.69
CA ALA A 79 -0.56 -14.76 -17.77
C ALA A 79 -1.23 -14.90 -19.16
N LYS A 80 -2.55 -15.08 -19.21
CA LYS A 80 -3.28 -15.40 -20.43
C LYS A 80 -3.60 -14.18 -21.28
N THR A 81 -3.50 -14.35 -22.59
CA THR A 81 -3.65 -13.30 -23.62
C THR A 81 -4.95 -13.42 -24.42
N GLN A 82 -5.78 -14.44 -24.18
CA GLN A 82 -6.95 -14.69 -25.02
C GLN A 82 -8.21 -14.01 -24.46
N THR A 83 -8.95 -13.36 -25.33
CA THR A 83 -10.16 -12.56 -25.07
C THR A 83 -11.30 -13.36 -24.45
N GLU A 84 -11.36 -14.68 -24.71
CA GLU A 84 -12.40 -15.57 -24.17
C GLU A 84 -12.23 -15.83 -22.66
N ASP A 85 -10.98 -15.83 -22.15
CA ASP A 85 -10.70 -15.96 -20.73
C ASP A 85 -11.01 -14.65 -19.98
N GLU A 86 -10.85 -13.47 -20.62
CA GLU A 86 -11.26 -12.18 -20.04
C GLU A 86 -12.79 -12.08 -19.91
N LEU A 87 -13.55 -12.63 -20.86
CA LEU A 87 -15.02 -12.69 -20.79
C LEU A 87 -15.50 -13.68 -19.72
N GLY A 88 -14.85 -14.84 -19.60
CA GLY A 88 -15.13 -15.80 -18.52
C GLY A 88 -14.84 -15.25 -17.12
N ALA A 89 -13.76 -14.48 -17.01
CA ALA A 89 -13.33 -13.86 -15.77
C ALA A 89 -14.21 -12.66 -15.35
N LEU A 90 -14.72 -11.87 -16.28
CA LEU A 90 -15.72 -10.82 -16.01
C LEU A 90 -17.03 -11.42 -15.44
N GLY A 91 -17.38 -12.66 -15.85
CA GLY A 91 -18.52 -13.39 -15.30
C GLY A 91 -18.34 -13.87 -13.85
N ILE A 92 -17.11 -13.92 -13.33
CA ILE A 92 -16.78 -14.39 -11.98
C ILE A 92 -16.86 -13.26 -10.94
N GLY A 93 -16.95 -12.00 -11.40
CA GLY A 93 -17.16 -10.84 -10.53
C GLY A 93 -15.87 -10.22 -9.95
N ALA A 94 -14.67 -10.52 -10.47
CA ALA A 94 -13.48 -9.77 -10.11
C ALA A 94 -13.64 -8.28 -10.47
N ASP A 95 -13.05 -7.41 -9.64
CA ASP A 95 -13.21 -5.95 -9.81
C ASP A 95 -12.23 -5.37 -10.85
N GLU A 96 -11.09 -6.04 -11.10
CA GLU A 96 -10.07 -5.59 -12.06
C GLU A 96 -9.18 -6.77 -12.49
N TYR A 97 -8.55 -6.63 -13.68
CA TYR A 97 -7.62 -7.60 -14.24
C TYR A 97 -6.32 -6.92 -14.69
N VAL A 98 -5.19 -7.57 -14.41
CA VAL A 98 -3.86 -7.12 -14.84
C VAL A 98 -3.09 -8.29 -15.44
N LYS A 99 -2.60 -8.12 -16.67
CA LYS A 99 -1.73 -9.12 -17.32
C LYS A 99 -0.37 -9.20 -16.63
N LYS A 100 0.13 -10.40 -16.33
CA LYS A 100 1.51 -10.62 -15.83
C LYS A 100 2.53 -10.05 -16.83
N HIS A 101 3.70 -9.68 -16.37
CA HIS A 101 4.67 -8.75 -16.93
C HIS A 101 4.22 -7.28 -16.85
N PHE A 102 3.48 -6.95 -15.80
CA PHE A 102 3.00 -5.61 -15.50
C PHE A 102 4.10 -4.70 -14.95
N ASP A 103 3.96 -3.40 -15.17
CA ASP A 103 4.70 -2.38 -14.40
C ASP A 103 4.09 -2.31 -12.98
N LEU A 104 4.93 -2.47 -11.97
CA LEU A 104 4.52 -2.41 -10.55
C LEU A 104 3.77 -1.11 -10.19
N ARG A 105 4.17 0.01 -10.81
CA ARG A 105 3.51 1.31 -10.60
C ARG A 105 2.07 1.30 -11.10
N VAL A 106 1.84 0.62 -12.25
CA VAL A 106 0.50 0.48 -12.83
C VAL A 106 -0.37 -0.42 -11.94
N LEU A 107 0.18 -1.53 -11.43
CA LEU A 107 -0.53 -2.42 -10.51
C LEU A 107 -0.98 -1.67 -9.24
N ILE A 108 -0.06 -0.93 -8.61
CA ILE A 108 -0.35 -0.14 -7.42
C ILE A 108 -1.40 0.94 -7.69
N MET A 109 -1.32 1.62 -8.83
CA MET A 109 -2.30 2.64 -9.22
C MET A 109 -3.70 2.03 -9.36
N ARG A 110 -3.84 0.86 -10.00
CA ARG A 110 -5.11 0.14 -10.13
C ARG A 110 -5.66 -0.32 -8.79
N ALA A 111 -4.80 -0.86 -7.92
CA ALA A 111 -5.15 -1.25 -6.57
C ALA A 111 -5.70 -0.06 -5.75
N LYS A 112 -5.02 1.10 -5.80
CA LYS A 112 -5.47 2.33 -5.15
C LYS A 112 -6.81 2.82 -5.69
N LYS A 113 -7.01 2.75 -7.01
CA LYS A 113 -8.27 3.12 -7.67
C LYS A 113 -9.43 2.23 -7.18
N LEU A 114 -9.23 0.92 -7.11
CA LEU A 114 -10.22 -0.04 -6.59
C LEU A 114 -10.60 0.25 -5.13
N LEU A 115 -9.62 0.66 -4.33
CA LEU A 115 -9.80 1.00 -2.92
C LEU A 115 -10.27 2.46 -2.71
N ASN A 116 -10.50 3.22 -3.75
CA ASN A 116 -10.88 4.64 -3.70
C ASN A 116 -9.91 5.49 -2.85
N ILE A 117 -8.60 5.18 -2.91
CA ILE A 117 -7.55 5.86 -2.11
C ILE A 117 -7.13 7.20 -2.74
N ASP A 118 -7.58 7.52 -3.94
CA ASP A 118 -7.22 8.71 -4.72
C ASP A 118 -7.77 10.04 -4.15
N LYS A 119 -8.26 10.03 -2.91
CA LYS A 119 -8.76 11.25 -2.27
C LYS A 119 -7.61 12.00 -1.58
N ASP A 120 -7.65 13.33 -1.70
CA ASP A 120 -6.82 14.22 -0.89
C ASP A 120 -6.94 13.81 0.59
N VAL A 121 -5.80 13.62 1.24
CA VAL A 121 -5.78 13.36 2.69
C VAL A 121 -5.57 14.67 3.42
N THR A 122 -6.50 14.97 4.31
CA THR A 122 -6.39 16.15 5.19
C THR A 122 -5.88 15.70 6.56
N PHE A 123 -4.91 16.42 7.06
CA PHE A 123 -4.30 16.23 8.37
C PHE A 123 -4.07 17.62 8.99
N ARG A 124 -4.80 17.95 10.03
CA ARG A 124 -4.86 19.31 10.62
C ARG A 124 -5.16 20.37 9.54
N ASP A 125 -4.28 21.36 9.39
CA ASP A 125 -4.33 22.43 8.39
C ASP A 125 -3.64 22.05 7.05
N ILE A 126 -3.22 20.78 6.92
CA ILE A 126 -2.47 20.27 5.76
C ILE A 126 -3.37 19.37 4.92
N ARG A 127 -3.45 19.67 3.62
CA ARG A 127 -4.08 18.83 2.60
C ARG A 127 -3.01 18.28 1.66
N ILE A 128 -2.99 16.98 1.46
CA ILE A 128 -2.02 16.27 0.65
C ILE A 128 -2.74 15.67 -0.54
N ASN A 129 -2.36 16.10 -1.74
CA ASN A 129 -2.75 15.46 -2.99
C ASN A 129 -1.64 14.51 -3.42
N PHE A 130 -1.87 13.22 -3.30
CA PHE A 130 -0.87 12.20 -3.64
C PHE A 130 -0.66 12.06 -5.15
N ASN A 131 -1.68 12.32 -5.97
CA ASN A 131 -1.60 12.22 -7.42
C ASN A 131 -0.69 13.30 -8.00
N ASP A 132 -0.92 14.55 -7.59
CA ASP A 132 -0.14 15.69 -8.04
C ASP A 132 1.17 15.87 -7.26
N LYS A 133 1.37 15.08 -6.20
CA LYS A 133 2.47 15.24 -5.23
C LYS A 133 2.57 16.66 -4.67
N LYS A 134 1.41 17.28 -4.43
CA LYS A 134 1.29 18.62 -3.87
C LYS A 134 0.78 18.59 -2.44
N VAL A 135 1.33 19.46 -1.62
CA VAL A 135 0.91 19.67 -0.25
C VAL A 135 0.44 21.11 -0.10
N TYR A 136 -0.66 21.29 0.59
CA TYR A 136 -1.23 22.60 0.87
C TYR A 136 -1.35 22.79 2.37
N ARG A 137 -1.05 23.99 2.83
CA ARG A 137 -1.32 24.43 4.20
C ARG A 137 -2.16 25.70 4.14
N ASN A 138 -3.34 25.68 4.78
CA ASN A 138 -4.30 26.81 4.69
C ASN A 138 -4.59 27.22 3.24
N ASN A 139 -4.76 26.25 2.33
CA ASN A 139 -4.96 26.41 0.89
C ASN A 139 -3.78 27.03 0.10
N GLN A 140 -2.64 27.28 0.72
CA GLN A 140 -1.40 27.70 0.04
C GLN A 140 -0.49 26.51 -0.21
N ILE A 141 0.19 26.51 -1.36
CA ILE A 141 1.14 25.42 -1.69
C ILE A 141 2.30 25.45 -0.70
N LEU A 142 2.55 24.29 -0.06
CA LEU A 142 3.69 24.07 0.81
C LEU A 142 4.80 23.41 -0.01
N ASN A 143 5.90 24.14 -0.22
CA ASN A 143 7.03 23.63 -1.01
C ASN A 143 7.84 22.61 -0.20
N LEU A 144 7.66 21.34 -0.53
CA LEU A 144 8.45 20.22 -0.01
C LEU A 144 9.42 19.72 -1.07
N THR A 145 10.62 19.33 -0.65
CA THR A 145 11.51 18.53 -1.50
C THR A 145 10.91 17.14 -1.70
N LYS A 146 11.41 16.38 -2.69
CA LYS A 146 10.95 15.00 -2.94
C LYS A 146 11.03 14.13 -1.67
N ILE A 147 12.16 14.18 -0.97
CA ILE A 147 12.38 13.40 0.28
C ILE A 147 11.41 13.84 1.38
N GLU A 148 11.17 15.13 1.56
CA GLU A 148 10.22 15.63 2.55
C GLU A 148 8.77 15.21 2.22
N PHE A 149 8.40 15.22 0.95
CA PHE A 149 7.10 14.72 0.49
C PHE A 149 6.97 13.20 0.74
N ASP A 150 7.99 12.42 0.36
CA ASP A 150 7.99 10.96 0.54
C ASP A 150 7.94 10.61 2.04
N LEU A 151 8.65 11.35 2.89
CA LEU A 151 8.64 11.19 4.34
C LEU A 151 7.26 11.55 4.94
N LEU A 152 6.67 12.67 4.55
CA LEU A 152 5.32 13.05 4.97
C LEU A 152 4.29 12.00 4.53
N SER A 153 4.39 11.53 3.29
CA SER A 153 3.54 10.48 2.74
C SER A 153 3.67 9.17 3.52
N CYS A 154 4.89 8.79 3.88
CA CYS A 154 5.16 7.62 4.70
C CYS A 154 4.45 7.71 6.06
N PHE A 155 4.54 8.85 6.75
CA PHE A 155 3.89 9.05 8.04
C PHE A 155 2.36 9.09 7.93
N VAL A 156 1.81 9.76 6.92
CA VAL A 156 0.36 9.88 6.73
C VAL A 156 -0.27 8.52 6.42
N LYS A 157 0.39 7.69 5.61
CA LYS A 157 -0.06 6.33 5.30
C LYS A 157 0.03 5.39 6.51
N ASN A 158 0.94 5.67 7.45
CA ASN A 158 1.14 4.91 8.68
C ASN A 158 0.72 5.73 9.93
N LYS A 159 -0.37 6.50 9.80
CA LYS A 159 -0.89 7.38 10.85
C LYS A 159 -1.14 6.62 12.16
N GLY A 160 -0.61 7.14 13.27
CA GLY A 160 -0.74 6.53 14.60
C GLY A 160 0.21 5.35 14.87
N ILE A 161 1.01 4.93 13.88
CA ILE A 161 1.99 3.85 14.04
C ILE A 161 3.37 4.45 14.32
N ILE A 162 4.09 3.91 15.31
CA ILE A 162 5.48 4.27 15.56
C ILE A 162 6.36 3.53 14.54
N LEU A 163 7.02 4.28 13.67
CA LEU A 163 7.97 3.76 12.70
C LEU A 163 9.40 3.85 13.22
N SER A 164 10.13 2.73 13.21
CA SER A 164 11.56 2.75 13.51
C SER A 164 12.34 3.48 12.41
N ARG A 165 13.58 3.92 12.72
CA ARG A 165 14.45 4.55 11.71
C ARG A 165 14.74 3.64 10.54
N ASP A 166 14.97 2.36 10.79
CA ASP A 166 15.18 1.34 9.74
C ASP A 166 13.97 1.23 8.82
N LYS A 167 12.76 1.17 9.39
CA LYS A 167 11.52 1.11 8.61
C LYS A 167 11.33 2.38 7.78
N ILE A 168 11.62 3.55 8.34
CA ILE A 168 11.55 4.84 7.62
C ILE A 168 12.57 4.87 6.47
N ILE A 169 13.83 4.44 6.71
CA ILE A 169 14.86 4.35 5.68
C ILE A 169 14.39 3.44 4.55
N SER A 170 13.99 2.23 4.88
CA SER A 170 13.52 1.25 3.90
C SER A 170 12.35 1.78 3.06
N LEU A 171 11.37 2.47 3.67
CA LEU A 171 10.18 2.98 2.99
C LEU A 171 10.44 4.23 2.14
N VAL A 172 11.39 5.09 2.53
CA VAL A 172 11.61 6.39 1.89
C VAL A 172 12.82 6.38 0.96
N TRP A 173 13.92 5.74 1.36
CA TRP A 173 15.16 5.68 0.58
C TRP A 173 15.37 4.36 -0.16
N GLY A 174 14.71 3.29 0.28
CA GLY A 174 14.84 1.95 -0.30
C GLY A 174 15.66 1.00 0.57
N ILE A 175 15.61 -0.29 0.23
CA ILE A 175 16.29 -1.35 1.00
C ILE A 175 17.81 -1.26 0.88
N ASP A 176 18.31 -0.82 -0.28
CA ASP A 176 19.74 -0.76 -0.59
C ASP A 176 20.41 0.54 -0.12
N TYR A 177 19.73 1.32 0.73
CA TYR A 177 20.29 2.55 1.25
C TYR A 177 21.30 2.28 2.37
N GLU A 178 22.57 2.57 2.12
CA GLU A 178 23.69 2.36 3.06
C GLU A 178 24.00 3.60 3.94
N GLY A 179 23.11 4.59 3.98
CA GLY A 179 23.31 5.83 4.75
C GLY A 179 22.99 5.73 6.23
N ASP A 180 23.48 6.71 7.00
CA ASP A 180 23.31 6.83 8.45
C ASP A 180 21.86 7.19 8.85
N TYR A 181 21.38 6.67 9.99
CA TYR A 181 20.11 7.02 10.67
C TYR A 181 19.95 8.53 10.94
N ARG A 182 21.05 9.27 11.09
CA ARG A 182 21.06 10.73 11.22
C ARG A 182 20.40 11.44 10.04
N THR A 183 20.39 10.79 8.87
CA THR A 183 19.68 11.31 7.69
C THR A 183 18.19 11.44 7.97
N VAL A 184 17.58 10.42 8.60
CA VAL A 184 16.16 10.44 9.01
C VAL A 184 15.90 11.60 9.95
N ASP A 185 16.71 11.73 11.03
CA ASP A 185 16.53 12.75 12.07
C ASP A 185 16.62 14.17 11.47
N ASN A 186 17.57 14.40 10.56
CA ASN A 186 17.74 15.68 9.88
C ASN A 186 16.54 16.04 8.98
N HIS A 187 16.04 15.06 8.21
CA HIS A 187 14.89 15.30 7.34
C HIS A 187 13.59 15.47 8.14
N ILE A 188 13.40 14.74 9.25
CA ILE A 188 12.27 14.95 10.16
C ILE A 188 12.31 16.35 10.76
N ARG A 189 13.47 16.84 11.20
CA ARG A 189 13.61 18.20 11.72
C ARG A 189 13.21 19.25 10.67
N ARG A 190 13.69 19.11 9.43
CA ARG A 190 13.31 20.03 8.33
C ARG A 190 11.82 19.96 8.01
N LEU A 191 11.25 18.76 7.98
CA LEU A 191 9.83 18.56 7.73
C LEU A 191 8.97 19.20 8.83
N ARG A 192 9.32 19.03 10.12
CA ARG A 192 8.64 19.66 11.26
C ARG A 192 8.54 21.18 11.14
N VAL A 193 9.62 21.84 10.71
CA VAL A 193 9.62 23.31 10.49
C VAL A 193 8.53 23.71 9.50
N LYS A 194 8.26 22.88 8.49
CA LYS A 194 7.27 23.16 7.44
C LYS A 194 5.84 22.78 7.84
N ILE A 195 5.67 21.60 8.46
CA ILE A 195 4.32 21.06 8.78
C ILE A 195 3.89 21.32 10.24
N GLY A 196 4.75 21.92 11.05
CA GLY A 196 4.53 22.17 12.47
C GLY A 196 5.35 21.23 13.36
N GLU A 197 5.99 21.80 14.37
CA GLU A 197 6.92 21.07 15.27
C GLU A 197 6.28 19.87 15.98
N ASN A 198 5.01 19.98 16.35
CA ASN A 198 4.27 18.94 17.08
C ASN A 198 3.59 17.91 16.18
N SER A 199 3.80 17.96 14.84
CA SER A 199 3.14 17.06 13.91
C SER A 199 3.70 15.64 13.94
N ILE A 200 5.00 15.50 14.18
CA ILE A 200 5.68 14.20 14.28
C ILE A 200 6.28 14.08 15.67
N LYS A 201 5.85 13.10 16.46
CA LYS A 201 6.36 12.82 17.79
C LYS A 201 7.59 11.92 17.75
N THR A 202 8.55 12.18 18.63
CA THR A 202 9.73 11.34 18.82
C THR A 202 9.51 10.38 19.98
N TYR A 203 9.67 9.10 19.74
CA TYR A 203 9.74 8.05 20.75
C TYR A 203 11.21 7.65 20.91
N ARG A 204 11.85 8.14 21.99
CA ARG A 204 13.28 7.95 22.22
C ARG A 204 13.66 6.47 22.18
N GLY A 205 14.69 6.11 21.41
CA GLY A 205 15.16 4.74 21.26
C GLY A 205 14.28 3.84 20.36
N ILE A 206 13.08 4.30 19.94
CA ILE A 206 12.12 3.50 19.16
C ILE A 206 11.97 4.08 17.76
N GLY A 207 11.56 5.35 17.61
CA GLY A 207 11.30 5.93 16.30
C GLY A 207 10.42 7.17 16.34
N TYR A 208 9.59 7.32 15.33
CA TYR A 208 8.74 8.49 15.10
C TYR A 208 7.31 8.09 14.70
N SER A 209 6.34 8.90 15.05
CA SER A 209 4.94 8.74 14.65
C SER A 209 4.32 10.08 14.30
N LEU A 210 3.42 10.08 13.31
CA LEU A 210 2.57 11.24 13.06
C LEU A 210 1.48 11.31 14.12
N GLU A 211 1.39 12.41 14.84
CA GLU A 211 0.34 12.62 15.85
C GLU A 211 -1.03 12.75 15.16
N VAL A 212 -1.97 12.00 15.69
CA VAL A 212 -3.38 12.09 15.32
C VAL A 212 -4.07 12.87 16.43
N ASP A 213 -4.67 14.00 16.08
CA ASP A 213 -5.63 14.60 17.00
C ASP A 213 -6.81 13.62 17.07
N LEU A 214 -6.98 12.98 18.20
CA LEU A 214 -8.21 12.26 18.53
C LEU A 214 -9.27 13.34 18.81
N ASN A 215 -10.07 13.66 17.79
CA ASN A 215 -11.34 14.33 17.98
C ASN A 215 -12.40 13.30 18.34
#